data_bffe11cf66ca37bd60aa61e9f0c2dcca
#
_entry.id   bffe11cf66ca37bd60aa61e9f0c2dcca
#
_cell.length_a   1.000
_cell.length_b   1.000
_cell.length_c   1.000
_cell.angle_alpha   90.00
_cell.angle_beta   90.00
_cell.angle_gamma   90.00
#
_symmetry.space_group_name_H-M   'P 1'
#
loop_
_entity.id
_entity.type
_entity.pdbx_description
1 polymer ?
#
loop_
_entity_poly.entity_id
_entity_poly.type
_entity_poly.pdbx_seq_one_letter_code
_entity_poly.pdbx_strand_id
1 'polypeptide(L)'
;MSLIIFSHANSFPASTYGVLFKSLRSRGFSVRAVDKFGHDPRYPVTSNWPHLVQQLADFAGPEIERHGQPAWLVGHSLGGFLSLMCAARHPQLGGHGVKGVLLIDSPVLGGWRARTLELIKRTQLVGSVSPGKVSRRRRNSWPDATATFEHFARKKAFARWDPQVLRDYITFGTHDAVQGSAHQRVLSFDRDVETAIYNTLPHNLDRLLRRHPLACPVAFLGGTHSLEMKQVGMAMTQRLVGQAHPERMAMVEGSHLFPMEKPLETAAAIDRLLRSMQTAPALA
;
A
#
# COMPACT_ATOMS: atom_id res chain seq x y z
N MET A 1 10.42 -20.04 7.57
CA MET A 1 10.42 -18.74 6.84
C MET A 1 9.36 -17.84 7.44
N SER A 2 9.62 -16.54 7.66
CA SER A 2 8.58 -15.62 8.14
C SER A 2 7.65 -15.22 7.01
N LEU A 3 6.33 -15.17 7.26
CA LEU A 3 5.32 -14.77 6.28
C LEU A 3 5.16 -13.25 6.25
N ILE A 4 5.18 -12.68 5.06
CA ILE A 4 4.78 -11.31 4.76
C ILE A 4 3.49 -11.35 3.95
N ILE A 5 2.46 -10.66 4.43
CA ILE A 5 1.27 -10.31 3.65
C ILE A 5 1.47 -8.87 3.17
N PHE A 6 1.66 -8.71 1.86
CA PHE A 6 1.94 -7.40 1.26
C PHE A 6 0.68 -6.78 0.67
N SER A 7 0.49 -5.50 0.93
CA SER A 7 -0.60 -4.68 0.39
C SER A 7 -0.04 -3.57 -0.49
N HIS A 8 -0.46 -3.54 -1.75
CA HIS A 8 0.03 -2.63 -2.78
C HIS A 8 -0.48 -1.19 -2.62
N ALA A 9 0.20 -0.22 -3.27
CA ALA A 9 -0.29 1.15 -3.41
C ALA A 9 -1.46 1.24 -4.41
N ASN A 10 -2.31 2.25 -4.26
CA ASN A 10 -3.37 2.53 -5.23
C ASN A 10 -2.79 2.66 -6.64
N SER A 11 -3.49 2.17 -7.65
CA SER A 11 -3.09 2.19 -9.07
C SER A 11 -2.07 1.13 -9.51
N PHE A 12 -1.43 0.42 -8.60
CA PHE A 12 -0.36 -0.52 -8.92
C PHE A 12 -0.69 -1.92 -8.38
N PRO A 13 -1.07 -2.88 -9.25
CA PRO A 13 -1.27 -4.26 -8.85
C PRO A 13 -0.06 -4.84 -8.13
N ALA A 14 -0.26 -5.84 -7.27
CA ALA A 14 0.84 -6.47 -6.52
C ALA A 14 1.93 -7.04 -7.43
N SER A 15 1.57 -7.47 -8.64
CA SER A 15 2.50 -7.92 -9.69
C SER A 15 3.55 -6.88 -10.08
N THR A 16 3.29 -5.57 -9.89
CA THR A 16 4.27 -4.49 -10.09
C THR A 16 5.48 -4.60 -9.14
N TYR A 17 5.32 -5.27 -8.00
CA TYR A 17 6.36 -5.42 -6.98
C TYR A 17 7.19 -6.70 -7.14
N GLY A 18 7.19 -7.32 -8.32
CA GLY A 18 7.86 -8.61 -8.59
C GLY A 18 9.33 -8.64 -8.16
N VAL A 19 10.11 -7.60 -8.51
CA VAL A 19 11.54 -7.47 -8.15
C VAL A 19 11.71 -7.39 -6.62
N LEU A 20 10.90 -6.56 -5.96
CA LEU A 20 10.89 -6.44 -4.49
C LEU A 20 10.57 -7.79 -3.83
N PHE A 21 9.54 -8.49 -4.30
CA PHE A 21 9.14 -9.80 -3.75
C PHE A 21 10.20 -10.86 -3.95
N LYS A 22 10.86 -10.90 -5.11
CA LYS A 22 11.99 -11.79 -5.37
C LYS A 22 13.13 -11.55 -4.38
N SER A 23 13.48 -10.28 -4.13
CA SER A 23 14.52 -9.92 -3.16
C SER A 23 14.14 -10.26 -1.71
N LEU A 24 12.86 -10.09 -1.32
CA LEU A 24 12.40 -10.50 0.01
C LEU A 24 12.44 -12.04 0.17
N ARG A 25 12.06 -12.79 -0.86
CA ARG A 25 12.14 -14.26 -0.83
C ARG A 25 13.58 -14.74 -0.71
N SER A 26 14.54 -14.13 -1.39
CA SER A 26 15.97 -14.48 -1.25
C SER A 26 16.54 -14.16 0.14
N ARG A 27 15.85 -13.31 0.93
CA ARG A 27 16.18 -12.99 2.34
C ARG A 27 15.46 -13.88 3.35
N GLY A 28 14.78 -14.93 2.91
CA GLY A 28 14.12 -15.91 3.76
C GLY A 28 12.70 -15.60 4.16
N PHE A 29 12.00 -14.70 3.45
CA PHE A 29 10.59 -14.44 3.66
C PHE A 29 9.71 -15.22 2.67
N SER A 30 8.55 -15.66 3.12
CA SER A 30 7.43 -16.02 2.24
C SER A 30 6.58 -14.78 2.00
N VAL A 31 6.32 -14.42 0.74
CA VAL A 31 5.55 -13.21 0.41
C VAL A 31 4.27 -13.61 -0.32
N ARG A 32 3.13 -13.16 0.23
CA ARG A 32 1.78 -13.27 -0.35
C ARG A 32 1.18 -11.88 -0.48
N ALA A 33 0.36 -11.66 -1.49
CA ALA A 33 -0.26 -10.35 -1.74
C ALA A 33 -1.62 -10.49 -2.40
N VAL A 34 -2.57 -9.63 -2.04
CA VAL A 34 -3.79 -9.39 -2.84
C VAL A 34 -3.37 -8.69 -4.12
N ASP A 35 -3.76 -9.22 -5.28
CA ASP A 35 -3.34 -8.66 -6.57
C ASP A 35 -3.89 -7.24 -6.78
N LYS A 36 -5.20 -7.04 -6.58
CA LYS A 36 -5.84 -5.72 -6.72
C LYS A 36 -6.92 -5.52 -5.66
N PHE A 37 -6.77 -4.49 -4.82
CA PHE A 37 -7.82 -4.07 -3.90
C PHE A 37 -8.94 -3.35 -4.63
N GLY A 38 -10.21 -3.60 -4.19
CA GLY A 38 -11.39 -2.90 -4.67
C GLY A 38 -11.92 -3.35 -6.04
N HIS A 39 -11.34 -4.42 -6.65
CA HIS A 39 -11.78 -4.98 -7.92
C HIS A 39 -12.71 -6.19 -7.77
N ASP A 40 -12.83 -6.73 -6.57
CA ASP A 40 -13.78 -7.79 -6.26
C ASP A 40 -15.09 -7.13 -5.79
N PRO A 41 -16.24 -7.40 -6.45
CA PRO A 41 -17.53 -6.78 -6.10
C PRO A 41 -18.01 -7.11 -4.68
N ARG A 42 -17.48 -8.15 -4.04
CA ARG A 42 -17.74 -8.47 -2.64
C ARG A 42 -17.18 -7.41 -1.67
N TYR A 43 -16.19 -6.64 -2.11
CA TYR A 43 -15.48 -5.64 -1.31
C TYR A 43 -15.54 -4.24 -1.96
N PRO A 44 -16.72 -3.60 -1.99
CA PRO A 44 -16.90 -2.29 -2.63
C PRO A 44 -16.05 -1.21 -1.94
N VAL A 45 -15.60 -0.23 -2.74
CA VAL A 45 -14.86 0.91 -2.22
C VAL A 45 -15.82 1.91 -1.59
N THR A 46 -15.79 2.00 -0.26
CA THR A 46 -16.64 2.91 0.52
C THR A 46 -15.80 3.76 1.48
N SER A 47 -16.41 4.81 2.08
CA SER A 47 -15.69 5.72 2.97
C SER A 47 -15.01 4.99 4.13
N ASN A 48 -13.75 5.35 4.40
CA ASN A 48 -12.88 4.71 5.42
C ASN A 48 -12.52 3.23 5.13
N TRP A 49 -12.81 2.72 3.95
CA TRP A 49 -12.37 1.43 3.40
C TRP A 49 -12.66 0.16 4.23
N PRO A 50 -13.82 0.03 4.89
CA PRO A 50 -14.08 -1.13 5.73
C PRO A 50 -14.06 -2.45 4.94
N HIS A 51 -14.55 -2.44 3.70
CA HIS A 51 -14.59 -3.63 2.85
C HIS A 51 -13.23 -3.99 2.27
N LEU A 52 -12.36 -3.00 1.98
CA LEU A 52 -10.98 -3.27 1.57
C LEU A 52 -10.16 -3.86 2.71
N VAL A 53 -10.41 -3.42 3.94
CA VAL A 53 -9.82 -4.03 5.15
C VAL A 53 -10.30 -5.48 5.31
N GLN A 54 -11.61 -5.74 5.07
CA GLN A 54 -12.14 -7.09 5.09
C GLN A 54 -11.55 -7.95 3.98
N GLN A 55 -11.37 -7.42 2.75
CA GLN A 55 -10.68 -8.12 1.66
C GLN A 55 -9.27 -8.57 2.07
N LEU A 56 -8.53 -7.69 2.76
CA LEU A 56 -7.21 -8.05 3.28
C LEU A 56 -7.31 -9.15 4.36
N ALA A 57 -8.27 -9.04 5.28
CA ALA A 57 -8.45 -10.02 6.36
C ALA A 57 -8.84 -11.40 5.81
N ASP A 58 -9.77 -11.46 4.87
CA ASP A 58 -10.25 -12.71 4.25
C ASP A 58 -9.16 -13.37 3.40
N PHE A 59 -8.24 -12.58 2.82
CA PHE A 59 -7.06 -13.10 2.12
C PHE A 59 -5.98 -13.58 3.10
N ALA A 60 -5.68 -12.77 4.10
CA ALA A 60 -4.54 -13.02 5.00
C ALA A 60 -4.84 -14.13 6.02
N GLY A 61 -6.07 -14.23 6.50
CA GLY A 61 -6.45 -15.23 7.52
C GLY A 61 -6.08 -16.66 7.12
N PRO A 62 -6.56 -17.19 5.99
CA PRO A 62 -6.20 -18.54 5.52
C PRO A 62 -4.69 -18.72 5.24
N GLU A 63 -3.99 -17.68 4.78
CA GLU A 63 -2.55 -17.74 4.56
C GLU A 63 -1.77 -17.86 5.88
N ILE A 64 -2.19 -17.12 6.91
CA ILE A 64 -1.61 -17.15 8.25
C ILE A 64 -1.90 -18.50 8.92
N GLU A 65 -3.14 -18.97 8.86
CA GLU A 65 -3.56 -20.26 9.40
C GLU A 65 -2.72 -21.40 8.81
N ARG A 66 -2.59 -21.43 7.46
CA ARG A 66 -1.76 -22.43 6.76
C ARG A 66 -0.28 -22.32 7.12
N HIS A 67 0.20 -21.09 7.41
CA HIS A 67 1.60 -20.87 7.80
C HIS A 67 1.87 -21.32 9.25
N GLY A 68 0.87 -21.35 10.12
CA GLY A 68 0.94 -21.80 11.50
C GLY A 68 1.69 -20.85 12.45
N GLN A 69 1.92 -19.60 12.04
CA GLN A 69 2.62 -18.57 12.84
C GLN A 69 2.13 -17.17 12.49
N PRO A 70 2.30 -16.17 13.38
CA PRO A 70 1.94 -14.78 13.10
C PRO A 70 2.67 -14.24 11.85
N ALA A 71 1.96 -13.41 11.06
CA ALA A 71 2.52 -12.80 9.86
C ALA A 71 2.83 -11.31 10.03
N TRP A 72 3.74 -10.80 9.21
CA TRP A 72 3.97 -9.38 9.02
C TRP A 72 2.95 -8.83 8.03
N LEU A 73 2.27 -7.74 8.38
CA LEU A 73 1.49 -6.96 7.43
C LEU A 73 2.34 -5.80 6.93
N VAL A 74 2.70 -5.82 5.66
CA VAL A 74 3.57 -4.82 5.03
C VAL A 74 2.78 -4.12 3.93
N GLY A 75 2.67 -2.81 3.99
CA GLY A 75 1.84 -2.09 3.04
C GLY A 75 2.43 -0.78 2.54
N HIS A 76 2.34 -0.57 1.22
CA HIS A 76 2.77 0.66 0.56
C HIS A 76 1.57 1.60 0.35
N SER A 77 1.69 2.86 0.79
CA SER A 77 0.67 3.89 0.58
C SER A 77 -0.72 3.44 1.07
N LEU A 78 -1.71 3.26 0.18
CA LEU A 78 -3.01 2.61 0.46
C LEU A 78 -2.84 1.35 1.31
N GLY A 79 -1.92 0.48 0.89
CA GLY A 79 -1.67 -0.81 1.54
C GLY A 79 -1.25 -0.69 3.00
N GLY A 80 -0.54 0.37 3.38
CA GLY A 80 -0.17 0.61 4.77
C GLY A 80 -1.36 0.99 5.64
N PHE A 81 -2.29 1.78 5.13
CA PHE A 81 -3.57 2.01 5.83
C PHE A 81 -4.35 0.72 6.03
N LEU A 82 -4.46 -0.10 4.96
CA LEU A 82 -5.18 -1.37 5.04
C LEU A 82 -4.52 -2.32 6.05
N SER A 83 -3.21 -2.44 6.02
CA SER A 83 -2.42 -3.26 6.97
C SER A 83 -2.64 -2.82 8.42
N LEU A 84 -2.55 -1.51 8.67
CA LEU A 84 -2.75 -0.93 10.01
C LEU A 84 -4.17 -1.15 10.52
N MET A 85 -5.17 -0.87 9.70
CA MET A 85 -6.57 -1.04 10.08
C MET A 85 -6.97 -2.51 10.23
N CYS A 86 -6.38 -3.40 9.42
CA CYS A 86 -6.58 -4.84 9.53
C CYS A 86 -6.00 -5.38 10.84
N ALA A 87 -4.76 -5.03 11.18
CA ALA A 87 -4.14 -5.43 12.45
C ALA A 87 -4.94 -4.95 13.68
N ALA A 88 -5.48 -3.72 13.63
CA ALA A 88 -6.31 -3.18 14.71
C ALA A 88 -7.64 -3.91 14.86
N ARG A 89 -8.31 -4.29 13.76
CA ARG A 89 -9.63 -4.92 13.78
C ARG A 89 -9.57 -6.44 14.00
N HIS A 90 -8.48 -7.08 13.59
CA HIS A 90 -8.29 -8.52 13.58
C HIS A 90 -7.00 -8.92 14.31
N PRO A 91 -6.87 -8.66 15.64
CA PRO A 91 -5.63 -8.96 16.36
C PRO A 91 -5.27 -10.45 16.35
N GLN A 92 -6.27 -11.34 16.25
CA GLN A 92 -6.11 -12.79 16.14
C GLN A 92 -6.28 -13.33 14.72
N LEU A 93 -5.89 -12.54 13.71
CA LEU A 93 -6.01 -12.89 12.30
C LEU A 93 -5.45 -14.29 12.00
N GLY A 94 -6.26 -15.17 11.37
CA GLY A 94 -5.87 -16.54 11.05
C GLY A 94 -5.50 -17.40 12.27
N GLY A 95 -6.03 -17.09 13.45
CA GLY A 95 -5.77 -17.83 14.70
C GLY A 95 -4.40 -17.57 15.33
N HIS A 96 -3.44 -17.04 14.58
CA HIS A 96 -2.06 -16.78 15.03
C HIS A 96 -1.74 -15.29 15.20
N GLY A 97 -2.56 -14.40 14.61
CA GLY A 97 -2.44 -12.97 14.76
C GLY A 97 -1.40 -12.30 13.83
N VAL A 98 -1.14 -11.02 14.12
CA VAL A 98 -0.24 -10.15 13.39
C VAL A 98 1.04 -9.92 14.18
N LYS A 99 2.19 -10.26 13.60
CA LYS A 99 3.51 -10.11 14.24
C LYS A 99 3.97 -8.66 14.34
N GLY A 100 3.58 -7.84 13.36
CA GLY A 100 3.83 -6.40 13.29
C GLY A 100 3.37 -5.80 11.98
N VAL A 101 3.29 -4.48 11.94
CA VAL A 101 2.88 -3.70 10.75
C VAL A 101 4.05 -2.85 10.26
N LEU A 102 4.38 -2.93 8.97
CA LEU A 102 5.31 -2.01 8.33
C LEU A 102 4.59 -1.10 7.35
N LEU A 103 4.64 0.19 7.62
CA LEU A 103 4.10 1.25 6.76
C LEU A 103 5.19 1.71 5.79
N ILE A 104 5.00 1.48 4.49
CA ILE A 104 5.89 1.98 3.44
C ILE A 104 5.25 3.23 2.86
N ASP A 105 5.82 4.37 3.15
CA ASP A 105 5.41 5.71 2.69
C ASP A 105 3.89 5.95 2.73
N SER A 106 3.26 5.48 3.81
CA SER A 106 1.81 5.60 3.98
C SER A 106 1.48 6.91 4.70
N PRO A 107 0.83 7.87 4.04
CA PRO A 107 0.58 9.22 4.57
C PRO A 107 -0.59 9.21 5.56
N VAL A 108 -0.42 8.54 6.71
CA VAL A 108 -1.45 8.40 7.73
C VAL A 108 -1.76 9.73 8.41
N LEU A 109 -3.05 10.07 8.44
CA LEU A 109 -3.56 11.31 9.01
C LEU A 109 -4.16 11.09 10.39
N GLY A 110 -3.85 12.01 11.31
CA GLY A 110 -4.44 12.06 12.64
C GLY A 110 -4.86 13.47 13.06
N GLY A 111 -5.57 13.56 14.18
CA GLY A 111 -5.92 14.83 14.81
C GLY A 111 -6.82 15.72 13.95
N TRP A 112 -6.54 17.05 13.98
CA TRP A 112 -7.35 18.05 13.28
C TRP A 112 -7.31 17.93 11.75
N ARG A 113 -6.21 17.45 11.17
CA ARG A 113 -6.08 17.23 9.71
C ARG A 113 -7.04 16.15 9.21
N ALA A 114 -7.24 15.08 9.98
CA ALA A 114 -8.25 14.07 9.68
C ALA A 114 -9.67 14.63 9.76
N ARG A 115 -9.95 15.53 10.73
CA ARG A 115 -11.24 16.23 10.84
C ARG A 115 -11.48 17.18 9.68
N THR A 116 -10.46 17.88 9.21
CA THR A 116 -10.54 18.74 8.02
C THR A 116 -10.87 17.91 6.78
N LEU A 117 -10.24 16.75 6.60
CA LEU A 117 -10.56 15.84 5.51
C LEU A 117 -12.02 15.34 5.59
N GLU A 118 -12.51 15.01 6.80
CA GLU A 118 -13.90 14.63 7.04
C GLU A 118 -14.87 15.74 6.61
N LEU A 119 -14.59 17.00 6.99
CA LEU A 119 -15.42 18.15 6.64
C LEU A 119 -15.44 18.41 5.13
N ILE A 120 -14.26 18.38 4.48
CA ILE A 120 -14.17 18.55 3.02
C ILE A 120 -14.96 17.46 2.29
N LYS A 121 -14.93 16.21 2.76
CA LYS A 121 -15.74 15.13 2.18
C LYS A 121 -17.25 15.38 2.28
N ARG A 122 -17.71 15.91 3.40
CA ARG A 122 -19.14 16.24 3.62
C ARG A 122 -19.65 17.34 2.68
N THR A 123 -18.77 18.25 2.26
CA THR A 123 -19.12 19.36 1.35
C THR A 123 -19.06 18.99 -0.13
N GLN A 124 -18.79 17.74 -0.49
CA GLN A 124 -18.59 17.24 -1.87
C GLN A 124 -17.49 17.98 -2.68
N LEU A 125 -16.69 18.82 -2.04
CA LEU A 125 -15.60 19.56 -2.69
C LEU A 125 -14.35 18.69 -2.98
N VAL A 126 -14.32 17.42 -2.50
CA VAL A 126 -13.20 16.47 -2.71
C VAL A 126 -12.90 16.27 -4.20
N GLY A 127 -13.92 16.34 -5.07
CA GLY A 127 -13.75 16.11 -6.51
C GLY A 127 -13.03 17.21 -7.29
N SER A 128 -12.87 18.42 -6.73
CA SER A 128 -12.35 19.58 -7.49
C SER A 128 -10.83 19.75 -7.42
N VAL A 129 -10.17 19.26 -6.37
CA VAL A 129 -8.73 19.46 -6.12
C VAL A 129 -8.01 18.14 -5.74
N SER A 130 -8.69 16.98 -5.78
CA SER A 130 -8.15 15.70 -5.29
C SER A 130 -7.35 14.92 -6.35
N PRO A 131 -6.42 14.02 -5.92
CA PRO A 131 -5.78 13.04 -6.80
C PRO A 131 -6.76 12.21 -7.63
N GLY A 132 -7.99 12.01 -7.15
CA GLY A 132 -9.07 11.35 -7.88
C GLY A 132 -9.48 12.04 -9.18
N LYS A 133 -9.31 13.38 -9.31
CA LYS A 133 -9.56 14.10 -10.58
C LYS A 133 -8.48 13.77 -11.62
N VAL A 134 -7.24 13.57 -11.17
CA VAL A 134 -6.13 13.19 -12.05
C VAL A 134 -6.29 11.75 -12.50
N SER A 135 -6.64 10.83 -11.61
CA SER A 135 -6.84 9.41 -11.95
C SER A 135 -7.98 9.22 -12.96
N ARG A 136 -9.09 9.94 -12.80
CA ARG A 136 -10.23 9.86 -13.72
C ARG A 136 -9.90 10.27 -15.16
N ARG A 137 -8.92 11.18 -15.33
CA ARG A 137 -8.53 11.73 -16.65
C ARG A 137 -7.29 11.04 -17.23
N ARG A 138 -6.65 10.14 -16.48
CA ARG A 138 -5.45 9.47 -16.99
C ARG A 138 -5.79 8.58 -18.19
N ARG A 139 -4.86 8.54 -19.15
CA ARG A 139 -4.96 7.60 -20.28
C ARG A 139 -4.98 6.17 -19.76
N ASN A 140 -5.86 5.32 -20.28
CA ASN A 140 -6.05 3.93 -19.86
C ASN A 140 -6.00 2.93 -21.03
N SER A 141 -5.76 3.40 -22.26
CA SER A 141 -5.65 2.52 -23.43
C SER A 141 -4.58 3.00 -24.41
N TRP A 142 -3.95 2.08 -25.09
CA TRP A 142 -2.88 2.24 -26.07
C TRP A 142 -3.05 1.21 -27.18
N PRO A 143 -2.43 1.44 -28.39
CA PRO A 143 -2.50 0.47 -29.47
C PRO A 143 -1.95 -0.91 -29.10
N ASP A 144 -0.83 -0.96 -28.35
CA ASP A 144 -0.12 -2.18 -27.99
C ASP A 144 0.76 -2.00 -26.73
N ALA A 145 1.47 -3.03 -26.33
CA ALA A 145 2.36 -3.03 -25.17
C ALA A 145 3.58 -2.11 -25.39
N THR A 146 4.10 -1.98 -26.61
CA THR A 146 5.24 -1.10 -26.94
C THR A 146 4.88 0.35 -26.76
N ALA A 147 3.75 0.78 -27.35
CA ALA A 147 3.22 2.13 -27.17
C ALA A 147 2.90 2.46 -25.70
N THR A 148 2.45 1.45 -24.95
CA THR A 148 2.22 1.58 -23.50
C THR A 148 3.53 1.80 -22.75
N PHE A 149 4.55 0.99 -23.03
CA PHE A 149 5.87 1.14 -22.41
C PHE A 149 6.47 2.52 -22.70
N GLU A 150 6.50 2.95 -23.96
CA GLU A 150 7.01 4.27 -24.35
C GLU A 150 6.26 5.42 -23.64
N HIS A 151 4.93 5.29 -23.54
CA HIS A 151 4.12 6.29 -22.85
C HIS A 151 4.52 6.44 -21.38
N PHE A 152 4.70 5.33 -20.66
CA PHE A 152 5.09 5.38 -19.25
C PHE A 152 6.56 5.76 -19.06
N ALA A 153 7.47 5.24 -19.87
CA ALA A 153 8.91 5.57 -19.80
C ALA A 153 9.20 7.08 -19.94
N ARG A 154 8.41 7.80 -20.74
CA ARG A 154 8.53 9.26 -20.91
C ARG A 154 7.95 10.08 -19.76
N LYS A 155 7.17 9.47 -18.85
CA LYS A 155 6.59 10.19 -17.71
C LYS A 155 7.60 10.33 -16.58
N LYS A 156 7.77 11.56 -16.08
CA LYS A 156 8.71 11.89 -14.99
C LYS A 156 8.57 10.97 -13.76
N ALA A 157 7.36 10.57 -13.40
CA ALA A 157 7.11 9.69 -12.27
C ALA A 157 7.62 8.25 -12.47
N PHE A 158 7.71 7.78 -13.73
CA PHE A 158 8.15 6.44 -14.10
C PHE A 158 9.60 6.39 -14.61
N ALA A 159 10.15 7.52 -15.03
CA ALA A 159 11.50 7.60 -15.58
C ALA A 159 12.61 7.20 -14.57
N ARG A 160 12.26 7.17 -13.27
CA ARG A 160 13.18 6.80 -12.18
C ARG A 160 13.00 5.36 -11.71
N TRP A 161 12.01 4.66 -12.27
CA TRP A 161 11.76 3.27 -11.87
C TRP A 161 12.88 2.34 -12.33
N ASP A 162 13.09 1.29 -11.57
CA ASP A 162 13.88 0.16 -12.01
C ASP A 162 13.32 -0.35 -13.34
N PRO A 163 14.18 -0.57 -14.37
CA PRO A 163 13.71 -0.98 -15.69
C PRO A 163 12.90 -2.29 -15.69
N GLN A 164 13.20 -3.23 -14.78
CA GLN A 164 12.44 -4.48 -14.68
C GLN A 164 11.07 -4.24 -14.05
N VAL A 165 10.99 -3.37 -13.03
CA VAL A 165 9.70 -2.98 -12.41
C VAL A 165 8.78 -2.31 -13.43
N LEU A 166 9.32 -1.45 -14.30
CA LEU A 166 8.52 -0.85 -15.38
C LEU A 166 8.02 -1.91 -16.37
N ARG A 167 8.88 -2.86 -16.76
CA ARG A 167 8.46 -3.99 -17.61
C ARG A 167 7.37 -4.83 -16.95
N ASP A 168 7.53 -5.16 -15.66
CA ASP A 168 6.54 -5.92 -14.89
C ASP A 168 5.20 -5.18 -14.83
N TYR A 169 5.22 -3.85 -14.63
CA TYR A 169 4.01 -3.03 -14.64
C TYR A 169 3.31 -3.05 -16.01
N ILE A 170 4.05 -2.98 -17.12
CA ILE A 170 3.46 -3.06 -18.45
C ILE A 170 2.91 -4.48 -18.73
N THR A 171 3.63 -5.51 -18.31
CA THR A 171 3.26 -6.91 -18.55
C THR A 171 2.00 -7.30 -17.77
N PHE A 172 1.96 -6.99 -16.47
CA PHE A 172 0.94 -7.49 -15.55
C PHE A 172 -0.07 -6.41 -15.12
N GLY A 173 0.34 -5.15 -15.10
CA GLY A 173 -0.52 -4.01 -14.79
C GLY A 173 -1.35 -3.51 -15.97
N THR A 174 -1.15 -4.10 -17.15
CA THR A 174 -1.97 -3.89 -18.34
C THR A 174 -2.28 -5.22 -19.02
N HIS A 175 -3.31 -5.29 -19.86
CA HIS A 175 -3.69 -6.47 -20.62
C HIS A 175 -4.25 -6.10 -21.99
N ASP A 176 -4.28 -7.07 -22.89
CA ASP A 176 -4.88 -6.89 -24.21
C ASP A 176 -6.40 -6.99 -24.08
N ALA A 177 -7.10 -6.09 -24.75
CA ALA A 177 -8.55 -6.04 -24.81
C ALA A 177 -9.00 -5.76 -26.24
N VAL A 178 -10.19 -6.27 -26.59
CA VAL A 178 -10.84 -6.01 -27.87
C VAL A 178 -12.00 -5.07 -27.63
N GLN A 179 -11.99 -3.90 -28.29
CA GLN A 179 -13.09 -2.96 -28.26
C GLN A 179 -13.60 -2.73 -29.68
N GLY A 180 -14.76 -3.31 -30.01
CA GLY A 180 -15.25 -3.39 -31.40
C GLY A 180 -14.29 -4.26 -32.23
N SER A 181 -13.77 -3.73 -33.34
CA SER A 181 -12.75 -4.37 -34.19
C SER A 181 -11.29 -4.03 -33.82
N ALA A 182 -11.09 -3.16 -32.82
CA ALA A 182 -9.75 -2.69 -32.46
C ALA A 182 -9.16 -3.49 -31.31
N HIS A 183 -7.93 -3.99 -31.51
CA HIS A 183 -7.09 -4.52 -30.44
C HIS A 183 -6.43 -3.36 -29.72
N GLN A 184 -6.48 -3.35 -28.38
CA GLN A 184 -5.89 -2.31 -27.56
C GLN A 184 -5.23 -2.92 -26.32
N ARG A 185 -4.20 -2.25 -25.82
CA ARG A 185 -3.62 -2.52 -24.52
C ARG A 185 -4.27 -1.60 -23.49
N VAL A 186 -4.86 -2.14 -22.40
CA VAL A 186 -5.59 -1.36 -21.40
C VAL A 186 -5.04 -1.58 -20.00
N LEU A 187 -5.27 -0.61 -19.08
CA LEU A 187 -4.90 -0.77 -17.67
C LEU A 187 -5.68 -1.91 -17.02
N SER A 188 -5.00 -2.77 -16.27
CA SER A 188 -5.63 -3.80 -15.43
C SER A 188 -6.23 -3.22 -14.14
N PHE A 189 -5.74 -2.07 -13.68
CA PHE A 189 -6.32 -1.35 -12.55
C PHE A 189 -7.35 -0.36 -13.06
N ASP A 190 -8.62 -0.58 -12.71
CA ASP A 190 -9.73 0.26 -13.14
C ASP A 190 -9.61 1.68 -12.60
N ARG A 191 -9.83 2.70 -13.47
CA ARG A 191 -9.73 4.12 -13.11
C ARG A 191 -10.82 4.58 -12.17
N ASP A 192 -12.02 3.99 -12.24
CA ASP A 192 -13.12 4.38 -11.37
C ASP A 192 -12.90 3.83 -9.97
N VAL A 193 -12.37 2.60 -9.84
CA VAL A 193 -11.90 2.03 -8.57
C VAL A 193 -10.77 2.88 -7.99
N GLU A 194 -9.75 3.23 -8.79
CA GLU A 194 -8.64 4.10 -8.37
C GLU A 194 -9.16 5.44 -7.85
N THR A 195 -10.07 6.07 -8.59
CA THR A 195 -10.70 7.35 -8.24
C THR A 195 -11.53 7.24 -6.96
N ALA A 196 -12.32 6.17 -6.83
CA ALA A 196 -13.14 5.91 -5.64
C ALA A 196 -12.26 5.76 -4.38
N ILE A 197 -11.13 5.06 -4.48
CA ILE A 197 -10.16 4.93 -3.38
C ILE A 197 -9.65 6.31 -2.94
N TYR A 198 -9.21 7.17 -3.86
CA TYR A 198 -8.75 8.53 -3.51
C TYR A 198 -9.86 9.39 -2.89
N ASN A 199 -11.10 9.27 -3.35
CA ASN A 199 -12.21 10.06 -2.86
C ASN A 199 -12.76 9.59 -1.50
N THR A 200 -12.36 8.40 -1.03
CA THR A 200 -12.90 7.76 0.19
C THR A 200 -11.86 7.54 1.28
N LEU A 201 -10.72 8.25 1.22
CA LEU A 201 -9.60 8.15 2.17
C LEU A 201 -10.06 8.07 3.63
N PRO A 202 -9.44 7.23 4.49
CA PRO A 202 -9.77 7.15 5.90
C PRO A 202 -9.54 8.47 6.64
N HIS A 203 -10.54 8.91 7.38
CA HIS A 203 -10.50 10.09 8.24
C HIS A 203 -10.79 9.76 9.71
N ASN A 204 -11.11 8.50 10.00
CA ASN A 204 -11.50 8.04 11.33
C ASN A 204 -10.44 7.17 12.02
N LEU A 205 -9.19 7.15 11.53
CA LEU A 205 -8.12 6.28 12.01
C LEU A 205 -7.86 6.45 13.52
N ASP A 206 -7.81 7.69 14.03
CA ASP A 206 -7.65 7.95 15.47
C ASP A 206 -8.75 7.31 16.32
N ARG A 207 -10.01 7.38 15.85
CA ARG A 207 -11.15 6.77 16.54
C ARG A 207 -11.09 5.24 16.48
N LEU A 208 -10.69 4.70 15.32
CA LEU A 208 -10.50 3.26 15.14
C LEU A 208 -9.46 2.74 16.14
N LEU A 209 -8.27 3.34 16.18
CA LEU A 209 -7.17 2.89 17.03
C LEU A 209 -7.41 3.08 18.54
N ARG A 210 -8.26 4.05 18.93
CA ARG A 210 -8.72 4.13 20.33
C ARG A 210 -9.68 3.01 20.72
N ARG A 211 -10.52 2.54 19.78
CA ARG A 211 -11.46 1.43 20.01
C ARG A 211 -10.80 0.06 19.91
N HIS A 212 -9.82 -0.04 19.04
CA HIS A 212 -9.08 -1.25 18.73
C HIS A 212 -7.58 -0.94 18.78
N PRO A 213 -6.99 -0.87 19.98
CA PRO A 213 -5.54 -0.67 20.11
C PRO A 213 -4.76 -1.75 19.39
N LEU A 214 -3.64 -1.38 18.80
CA LEU A 214 -2.75 -2.35 18.16
C LEU A 214 -2.10 -3.25 19.21
N ALA A 215 -2.17 -4.55 18.98
CA ALA A 215 -1.51 -5.57 19.81
C ALA A 215 -0.12 -5.96 19.26
N CYS A 216 0.39 -5.23 18.29
CA CYS A 216 1.66 -5.54 17.64
C CYS A 216 2.46 -4.25 17.35
N PRO A 217 3.79 -4.34 17.22
CA PRO A 217 4.64 -3.20 16.90
C PRO A 217 4.38 -2.66 15.49
N VAL A 218 4.67 -1.36 15.31
CA VAL A 218 4.62 -0.67 14.02
C VAL A 218 6.02 -0.18 13.67
N ALA A 219 6.40 -0.28 12.40
CA ALA A 219 7.58 0.36 11.83
C ALA A 219 7.19 1.19 10.60
N PHE A 220 8.08 2.10 10.21
CA PHE A 220 7.88 2.99 9.07
C PHE A 220 9.12 3.04 8.17
N LEU A 221 8.89 2.99 6.87
CA LEU A 221 9.88 3.18 5.83
C LEU A 221 9.40 4.27 4.88
N GLY A 222 10.12 5.38 4.77
CA GLY A 222 9.73 6.53 3.95
C GLY A 222 10.69 6.85 2.83
N GLY A 223 10.19 7.55 1.79
CA GLY A 223 11.00 8.14 0.73
C GLY A 223 11.50 9.54 1.13
N THR A 224 12.81 9.81 0.96
CA THR A 224 13.39 11.12 1.33
C THR A 224 12.79 12.29 0.55
N HIS A 225 12.24 12.03 -0.63
CA HIS A 225 11.65 13.02 -1.53
C HIS A 225 10.12 12.85 -1.68
N SER A 226 9.47 12.08 -0.79
CA SER A 226 8.02 11.90 -0.80
C SER A 226 7.29 13.22 -0.56
N LEU A 227 6.51 13.64 -1.54
CA LEU A 227 5.64 14.82 -1.41
C LEU A 227 4.42 14.50 -0.55
N GLU A 228 3.92 13.29 -0.61
CA GLU A 228 2.78 12.79 0.15
C GLU A 228 3.07 12.86 1.66
N MET A 229 4.25 12.39 2.07
CA MET A 229 4.66 12.48 3.47
C MET A 229 4.94 13.93 3.92
N LYS A 230 5.50 14.77 3.05
CA LYS A 230 5.68 16.21 3.33
C LYS A 230 4.35 16.92 3.56
N GLN A 231 3.31 16.58 2.79
CA GLN A 231 1.98 17.18 2.93
C GLN A 231 1.29 16.80 4.26
N VAL A 232 1.38 15.54 4.69
CA VAL A 232 0.71 15.08 5.90
C VAL A 232 1.55 15.26 7.16
N GLY A 233 2.88 15.29 7.03
CA GLY A 233 3.83 15.34 8.14
C GLY A 233 3.95 14.00 8.86
N MET A 234 4.88 13.94 9.84
CA MET A 234 5.28 12.69 10.50
C MET A 234 4.61 12.44 11.86
N ALA A 235 3.84 13.38 12.38
CA ALA A 235 3.35 13.32 13.77
C ALA A 235 2.52 12.05 14.07
N MET A 236 1.62 11.66 13.17
CA MET A 236 0.83 10.43 13.36
C MET A 236 1.69 9.17 13.21
N THR A 237 2.59 9.15 12.25
CA THR A 237 3.55 8.05 12.03
C THR A 237 4.45 7.85 13.26
N GLN A 238 5.03 8.93 13.79
CA GLN A 238 5.86 8.89 15.00
C GLN A 238 5.08 8.38 16.23
N ARG A 239 3.81 8.78 16.36
CA ARG A 239 2.95 8.27 17.43
C ARG A 239 2.69 6.76 17.29
N LEU A 240 2.49 6.26 16.07
CA LEU A 240 2.23 4.84 15.79
C LEU A 240 3.47 3.97 16.03
N VAL A 241 4.64 4.44 15.61
CA VAL A 241 5.91 3.74 15.80
C VAL A 241 6.33 3.76 17.28
N GLY A 242 6.01 4.86 18.00
CA GLY A 242 6.44 5.09 19.37
C GLY A 242 7.78 5.83 19.42
N GLN A 243 7.85 6.88 20.24
CA GLN A 243 9.06 7.73 20.37
C GLN A 243 10.27 6.98 20.94
N ALA A 244 10.04 5.93 21.72
CA ALA A 244 11.09 5.09 22.30
C ALA A 244 11.75 4.13 21.29
N HIS A 245 11.28 4.09 20.05
CA HIS A 245 11.70 3.13 19.02
C HIS A 245 12.19 3.79 17.74
N PRO A 246 13.22 4.66 17.78
CA PRO A 246 13.74 5.31 16.57
C PRO A 246 14.29 4.30 15.54
N GLU A 247 14.75 3.14 15.98
CA GLU A 247 15.24 2.05 15.14
C GLU A 247 14.17 1.43 14.22
N ARG A 248 12.89 1.68 14.51
CA ARG A 248 11.76 1.24 13.69
C ARG A 248 11.37 2.25 12.61
N MET A 249 12.16 3.30 12.44
CA MET A 249 11.98 4.30 11.39
C MET A 249 13.20 4.33 10.48
N ALA A 250 12.98 4.26 9.17
CA ALA A 250 14.04 4.36 8.18
C ALA A 250 13.58 5.15 6.95
N MET A 251 14.57 5.67 6.21
CA MET A 251 14.34 6.38 4.95
C MET A 251 15.14 5.71 3.83
N VAL A 252 14.57 5.68 2.63
CA VAL A 252 15.25 5.30 1.38
C VAL A 252 15.23 6.54 0.48
N GLU A 253 16.32 6.78 -0.21
CA GLU A 253 16.38 7.87 -1.18
C GLU A 253 15.40 7.58 -2.33
N GLY A 254 14.44 8.47 -2.54
CA GLY A 254 13.44 8.33 -3.60
C GLY A 254 12.15 9.07 -3.30
N SER A 255 11.25 9.06 -4.29
CA SER A 255 9.91 9.64 -4.19
C SER A 255 8.97 8.74 -3.39
N HIS A 256 7.68 9.07 -3.36
CA HIS A 256 6.63 8.17 -2.87
C HIS A 256 6.70 6.76 -3.50
N LEU A 257 7.20 6.67 -4.72
CA LEU A 257 7.32 5.43 -5.49
C LEU A 257 8.70 4.76 -5.37
N PHE A 258 9.50 5.08 -4.33
CA PHE A 258 10.82 4.48 -4.13
C PHE A 258 10.82 2.93 -4.12
N PRO A 259 9.75 2.21 -3.73
CA PRO A 259 9.73 0.76 -3.86
C PRO A 259 9.83 0.26 -5.32
N MET A 260 9.44 1.09 -6.28
CA MET A 260 9.58 0.85 -7.71
C MET A 260 10.90 1.42 -8.26
N GLU A 261 11.40 2.50 -7.67
CA GLU A 261 12.66 3.15 -8.08
C GLU A 261 13.88 2.33 -7.60
N LYS A 262 13.80 1.81 -6.36
CA LYS A 262 14.90 1.13 -5.66
C LYS A 262 14.42 -0.14 -4.93
N PRO A 263 13.95 -1.15 -5.68
CA PRO A 263 13.31 -2.33 -5.07
C PRO A 263 14.25 -3.14 -4.19
N LEU A 264 15.54 -3.24 -4.53
CA LEU A 264 16.52 -4.01 -3.76
C LEU A 264 16.90 -3.33 -2.44
N GLU A 265 17.09 -2.01 -2.46
CA GLU A 265 17.34 -1.21 -1.26
C GLU A 265 16.12 -1.22 -0.34
N THR A 266 14.92 -1.12 -0.94
CA THR A 266 13.66 -1.25 -0.23
C THR A 266 13.54 -2.61 0.48
N ALA A 267 13.86 -3.72 -0.21
CA ALA A 267 13.84 -5.05 0.39
C ALA A 267 14.81 -5.17 1.57
N ALA A 268 16.01 -4.61 1.44
CA ALA A 268 17.00 -4.60 2.53
C ALA A 268 16.53 -3.77 3.73
N ALA A 269 15.88 -2.63 3.48
CA ALA A 269 15.32 -1.79 4.55
C ALA A 269 14.13 -2.47 5.25
N ILE A 270 13.24 -3.13 4.49
CA ILE A 270 12.15 -3.95 5.04
C ILE A 270 12.72 -5.02 5.97
N ASP A 271 13.69 -5.82 5.51
CA ASP A 271 14.31 -6.89 6.31
C ASP A 271 14.85 -6.34 7.64
N ARG A 272 15.63 -5.24 7.61
CA ARG A 272 16.15 -4.60 8.85
C ARG A 272 15.04 -4.18 9.80
N LEU A 273 13.98 -3.51 9.29
CA LEU A 273 12.88 -3.03 10.11
C LEU A 273 12.05 -4.17 10.70
N LEU A 274 11.81 -5.25 9.95
CA LEU A 274 11.11 -6.41 10.48
C LEU A 274 11.93 -7.10 11.58
N ARG A 275 13.25 -7.17 11.46
CA ARG A 275 14.13 -7.70 12.50
C ARG A 275 14.18 -6.81 13.75
N SER A 276 14.21 -5.48 13.61
CA SER A 276 14.19 -4.57 14.77
C SER A 276 12.92 -4.69 15.60
N MET A 277 11.79 -5.07 14.99
CA MET A 277 10.56 -5.35 15.71
C MET A 277 10.54 -6.71 16.43
N GLN A 278 11.44 -7.64 16.10
CA GLN A 278 11.52 -8.96 16.77
C GLN A 278 12.30 -8.89 18.08
N THR A 279 13.27 -8.00 18.19
CA THR A 279 14.23 -7.92 19.31
C THR A 279 13.73 -7.09 20.49
N ALA A 280 12.57 -6.41 20.37
CA ALA A 280 11.98 -5.69 21.49
C ALA A 280 11.38 -6.69 22.49
N PRO A 281 11.69 -6.63 23.82
CA PRO A 281 11.03 -7.45 24.81
C PRO A 281 9.51 -7.19 24.74
N ALA A 282 8.72 -8.26 24.86
CA ALA A 282 7.28 -8.13 25.02
C ALA A 282 7.03 -7.16 26.18
N LEU A 283 6.24 -6.12 25.92
CA LEU A 283 5.76 -5.25 26.97
C LEU A 283 5.03 -6.08 28.00
N ALA A 284 5.61 -6.20 29.19
CA ALA A 284 5.02 -6.85 30.33
C ALA A 284 3.81 -6.06 30.83
#